data_8aa14cd5d34eca4d580183e2dbfc679a
#
_entry.id   8aa14cd5d34eca4d580183e2dbfc679a
#
_cell.length_a   1.000
_cell.length_b   1.000
_cell.length_c   1.000
_cell.angle_alpha   90.00
_cell.angle_beta   90.00
_cell.angle_gamma   90.00
#
_symmetry.space_group_name_H-M   'P 1'
#
loop_
_entity.id
_entity.type
_entity.pdbx_description
1 polymer ?
#
loop_
_entity_poly.entity_id
_entity_poly.type
_entity_poly.pdbx_seq_one_letter_code
_entity_poly.pdbx_strand_id
1 'polypeptide(L)'
;MERSLLYHCRALLMDEADTLLEGAYVVVEGETISSVGTQRPQGPFDREIDCGNNVLMPGLVNAHTHIPMTLLRGYGGGCDLHTWLNQWIFPTEAKLDGRAVRAGTGLALAELIAGGVTTIADMYMHTTDIAQTVLEAGISANLSCGGVYFGAPADFSPATCKDCDNQRRLTEEWHGAGNGQILVDASIHGEYTSNVPLWQWMAAYAQEKKLGMHVHVSETQSEHEACKKRWGKTPLQILDRYGVWDTRAIAAHCVWTLSLIHI
;
A
#
# COMPACT_ATOMS: atom_id res chain seq x y z
N MET A 1 1.72 29.43 -10.54
CA MET A 1 1.41 27.98 -10.64
C MET A 1 1.13 27.71 -12.10
N GLU A 2 1.69 26.64 -12.63
CA GLU A 2 1.37 26.18 -13.99
C GLU A 2 -0.13 25.83 -14.08
N ARG A 3 -0.76 26.28 -15.17
CA ARG A 3 -2.18 26.06 -15.41
C ARG A 3 -2.36 25.30 -16.71
N SER A 4 -2.84 24.04 -16.60
CA SER A 4 -3.02 23.16 -17.75
C SER A 4 -4.49 22.91 -18.04
N LEU A 5 -4.86 22.90 -19.33
CA LEU A 5 -6.19 22.52 -19.81
C LEU A 5 -6.10 21.19 -20.56
N LEU A 6 -6.88 20.21 -20.11
CA LEU A 6 -7.16 18.99 -20.85
C LEU A 6 -8.54 19.14 -21.48
N TYR A 7 -8.64 18.89 -22.78
CA TYR A 7 -9.90 19.06 -23.52
C TYR A 7 -10.11 17.95 -24.53
N HIS A 8 -11.26 17.88 -25.17
CA HIS A 8 -11.64 16.79 -26.07
C HIS A 8 -11.58 15.43 -25.36
N CYS A 9 -12.05 15.36 -24.11
CA CYS A 9 -12.08 14.10 -23.36
C CYS A 9 -13.49 13.72 -22.91
N ARG A 10 -13.62 12.48 -22.52
CA ARG A 10 -14.73 11.96 -21.72
C ARG A 10 -14.24 11.82 -20.30
N ALA A 11 -14.70 12.69 -19.38
CA ALA A 11 -14.21 12.67 -17.99
C ALA A 11 -15.09 11.76 -17.13
N LEU A 12 -14.48 10.72 -16.55
CA LEU A 12 -15.09 9.85 -15.55
C LEU A 12 -14.87 10.46 -14.17
N LEU A 13 -15.95 10.90 -13.51
CA LEU A 13 -15.85 11.68 -12.28
C LEU A 13 -15.61 10.83 -11.04
N MET A 14 -15.86 9.52 -11.08
CA MET A 14 -15.77 8.60 -9.94
C MET A 14 -16.66 9.05 -8.76
N ASP A 15 -17.78 9.71 -9.05
CA ASP A 15 -18.81 10.06 -8.09
C ASP A 15 -19.79 8.89 -7.86
N GLU A 16 -20.72 9.02 -6.91
CA GLU A 16 -21.69 7.96 -6.59
C GLU A 16 -22.59 7.56 -7.78
N ALA A 17 -22.69 8.41 -8.80
CA ALA A 17 -23.48 8.16 -10.00
C ALA A 17 -22.66 7.62 -11.18
N ASP A 18 -21.36 7.38 -11.00
CA ASP A 18 -20.43 7.00 -12.08
C ASP A 18 -20.53 7.92 -13.31
N THR A 19 -20.64 9.24 -13.05
CA THR A 19 -20.88 10.23 -14.08
C THR A 19 -19.78 10.27 -15.11
N LEU A 20 -20.15 10.11 -16.38
CA LEU A 20 -19.28 10.30 -17.53
C LEU A 20 -19.67 11.59 -18.27
N LEU A 21 -18.81 12.60 -18.24
CA LEU A 21 -19.00 13.86 -18.96
C LEU A 21 -18.43 13.77 -20.37
N GLU A 22 -19.29 13.83 -21.38
CA GLU A 22 -18.89 13.90 -22.78
C GLU A 22 -18.40 15.32 -23.15
N GLY A 23 -17.33 15.39 -23.96
CA GLY A 23 -16.77 16.69 -24.39
C GLY A 23 -16.24 17.53 -23.25
N ALA A 24 -15.68 16.89 -22.23
CA ALA A 24 -15.24 17.54 -21.00
C ALA A 24 -14.00 18.42 -21.20
N TYR A 25 -13.90 19.43 -20.32
CA TYR A 25 -12.72 20.25 -20.07
C TYR A 25 -12.29 20.05 -18.61
N VAL A 26 -11.03 19.79 -18.39
CA VAL A 26 -10.44 19.66 -17.05
C VAL A 26 -9.29 20.66 -16.93
N VAL A 27 -9.32 21.48 -15.88
CA VAL A 27 -8.25 22.42 -15.56
C VAL A 27 -7.47 21.93 -14.36
N VAL A 28 -6.16 21.86 -14.52
CA VAL A 28 -5.22 21.56 -13.45
C VAL A 28 -4.40 22.80 -13.15
N GLU A 29 -4.35 23.21 -11.88
CA GLU A 29 -3.56 24.33 -11.39
C GLU A 29 -2.54 23.84 -10.37
N GLY A 30 -1.28 23.78 -10.78
CA GLY A 30 -0.22 23.12 -10.00
C GLY A 30 -0.51 21.63 -9.83
N GLU A 31 -0.78 21.19 -8.60
CA GLU A 31 -1.06 19.79 -8.24
C GLU A 31 -2.54 19.50 -8.03
N THR A 32 -3.44 20.43 -8.37
CA THR A 32 -4.87 20.31 -8.05
C THR A 32 -5.73 20.44 -9.30
N ILE A 33 -6.75 19.59 -9.41
CA ILE A 33 -7.84 19.76 -10.38
C ILE A 33 -8.71 20.92 -9.88
N SER A 34 -8.67 22.07 -10.58
CA SER A 34 -9.40 23.26 -10.17
C SER A 34 -10.82 23.34 -10.75
N SER A 35 -11.05 22.70 -11.91
CA SER A 35 -12.41 22.59 -12.47
C SER A 35 -12.54 21.42 -13.43
N VAL A 36 -13.77 20.87 -13.48
CA VAL A 36 -14.23 19.89 -14.48
C VAL A 36 -15.60 20.34 -15.00
N GLY A 37 -15.83 20.31 -16.31
CA GLY A 37 -17.12 20.69 -16.88
C GLY A 37 -17.17 20.52 -18.39
N THR A 38 -18.31 20.85 -18.99
CA THR A 38 -18.56 20.74 -20.45
C THR A 38 -18.42 22.06 -21.19
N GLN A 39 -18.24 23.17 -20.47
CA GLN A 39 -17.97 24.48 -21.09
C GLN A 39 -16.48 24.78 -21.05
N ARG A 40 -15.94 25.24 -22.20
CA ARG A 40 -14.52 25.61 -22.23
C ARG A 40 -14.24 26.75 -21.24
N PRO A 41 -13.36 26.55 -20.27
CA PRO A 41 -12.99 27.59 -19.32
C PRO A 41 -12.18 28.70 -19.99
N GLN A 42 -12.24 29.92 -19.40
CA GLN A 42 -11.47 31.04 -19.89
C GLN A 42 -9.99 30.89 -19.54
N GLY A 43 -9.11 31.19 -20.52
CA GLY A 43 -7.65 31.17 -20.37
C GLY A 43 -7.08 32.48 -19.80
N PRO A 44 -5.74 32.62 -19.70
CA PRO A 44 -4.73 31.82 -20.40
C PRO A 44 -4.42 30.49 -19.72
N PHE A 45 -3.86 29.55 -20.50
CA PHE A 45 -3.30 28.27 -20.04
C PHE A 45 -1.83 28.19 -20.48
N ASP A 46 -0.99 27.70 -19.59
CA ASP A 46 0.44 27.47 -19.90
C ASP A 46 0.61 26.25 -20.81
N ARG A 47 -0.33 25.29 -20.69
CA ARG A 47 -0.35 24.07 -21.48
C ARG A 47 -1.79 23.68 -21.84
N GLU A 48 -2.00 23.31 -23.11
CA GLU A 48 -3.25 22.72 -23.58
C GLU A 48 -3.01 21.33 -24.16
N ILE A 49 -3.78 20.34 -23.70
CA ILE A 49 -3.66 18.92 -24.08
C ILE A 49 -4.96 18.48 -24.74
N ASP A 50 -4.90 18.17 -26.02
CA ASP A 50 -6.00 17.53 -26.73
C ASP A 50 -5.99 16.03 -26.41
N CYS A 51 -7.02 15.53 -25.73
CA CYS A 51 -7.15 14.15 -25.32
C CYS A 51 -7.73 13.24 -26.44
N GLY A 52 -8.05 13.78 -27.63
CA GLY A 52 -8.46 12.98 -28.79
C GLY A 52 -9.72 12.12 -28.55
N ASN A 53 -10.65 12.59 -27.70
CA ASN A 53 -11.85 11.87 -27.28
C ASN A 53 -11.58 10.61 -26.44
N ASN A 54 -10.40 10.50 -25.83
CA ASN A 54 -10.10 9.43 -24.87
C ASN A 54 -10.82 9.66 -23.54
N VAL A 55 -10.87 8.61 -22.71
CA VAL A 55 -11.38 8.69 -21.35
C VAL A 55 -10.31 9.26 -20.46
N LEU A 56 -10.64 10.34 -19.74
CA LEU A 56 -9.84 10.91 -18.65
C LEU A 56 -10.43 10.45 -17.32
N MET A 57 -9.62 9.83 -16.50
CA MET A 57 -10.03 9.30 -15.20
C MET A 57 -8.89 9.49 -14.18
N PRO A 58 -9.17 9.42 -12.86
CA PRO A 58 -8.11 9.34 -11.86
C PRO A 58 -7.14 8.19 -12.15
N GLY A 59 -5.87 8.37 -11.77
CA GLY A 59 -4.89 7.32 -11.89
C GLY A 59 -5.28 6.07 -11.09
N LEU A 60 -4.84 4.92 -11.54
CA LEU A 60 -5.13 3.65 -10.86
C LEU A 60 -4.40 3.58 -9.51
N VAL A 61 -5.02 2.89 -8.55
CA VAL A 61 -4.46 2.63 -7.23
C VAL A 61 -4.12 1.13 -7.13
N ASN A 62 -2.84 0.83 -6.87
CA ASN A 62 -2.44 -0.52 -6.47
C ASN A 62 -2.53 -0.63 -4.94
N ALA A 63 -3.62 -1.22 -4.47
CA ALA A 63 -3.99 -1.21 -3.05
C ALA A 63 -3.20 -2.19 -2.17
N HIS A 64 -2.38 -3.08 -2.75
CA HIS A 64 -1.47 -3.94 -2.01
C HIS A 64 -0.35 -4.44 -2.93
N THR A 65 0.90 -4.25 -2.52
CA THR A 65 2.06 -4.66 -3.30
C THR A 65 3.31 -4.82 -2.44
N HIS A 66 4.34 -5.45 -3.03
CA HIS A 66 5.70 -5.60 -2.52
C HIS A 66 6.66 -5.19 -3.65
N ILE A 67 6.72 -3.89 -3.95
CA ILE A 67 7.32 -3.39 -5.20
C ILE A 67 8.78 -3.80 -5.42
N PRO A 68 9.67 -3.92 -4.40
CA PRO A 68 11.04 -4.38 -4.64
C PRO A 68 11.13 -5.81 -5.16
N MET A 69 10.08 -6.63 -4.95
CA MET A 69 10.04 -8.04 -5.40
C MET A 69 9.99 -8.21 -6.92
N THR A 70 9.90 -7.14 -7.70
CA THR A 70 10.13 -7.21 -9.15
C THR A 70 11.45 -7.88 -9.52
N LEU A 71 12.48 -7.76 -8.67
CA LEU A 71 13.77 -8.47 -8.81
C LEU A 71 13.62 -10.00 -8.68
N LEU A 72 12.59 -10.48 -8.03
CA LEU A 72 12.34 -11.90 -7.76
C LEU A 72 11.24 -12.48 -8.64
N ARG A 73 10.86 -11.78 -9.70
CA ARG A 73 9.79 -12.20 -10.60
C ARG A 73 10.07 -13.58 -11.19
N GLY A 74 9.13 -14.52 -11.02
CA GLY A 74 9.25 -15.90 -11.49
C GLY A 74 10.20 -16.78 -10.66
N TYR A 75 10.86 -16.22 -9.64
CA TYR A 75 11.78 -16.99 -8.79
C TYR A 75 11.01 -17.92 -7.85
N GLY A 76 11.36 -19.21 -7.87
CA GLY A 76 10.69 -20.23 -7.06
C GLY A 76 9.24 -20.54 -7.49
N GLY A 77 8.84 -20.23 -8.72
CA GLY A 77 7.47 -20.48 -9.19
C GLY A 77 7.11 -21.98 -9.21
N GLY A 78 5.81 -22.27 -9.11
CA GLY A 78 5.24 -23.63 -9.19
C GLY A 78 5.16 -24.40 -7.87
N CYS A 79 5.41 -23.76 -6.73
CA CYS A 79 5.22 -24.35 -5.39
C CYS A 79 4.10 -23.62 -4.61
N ASP A 80 3.67 -24.22 -3.50
CA ASP A 80 2.74 -23.57 -2.58
C ASP A 80 3.40 -22.38 -1.86
N LEU A 81 2.57 -21.48 -1.30
CA LEU A 81 3.05 -20.25 -0.65
C LEU A 81 4.06 -20.51 0.47
N HIS A 82 3.81 -21.51 1.33
CA HIS A 82 4.71 -21.81 2.45
C HIS A 82 6.10 -22.26 1.96
N THR A 83 6.15 -23.13 0.97
CA THR A 83 7.39 -23.58 0.33
C THR A 83 8.07 -22.41 -0.37
N TRP A 84 7.33 -21.61 -1.11
CA TRP A 84 7.84 -20.44 -1.83
C TRP A 84 8.48 -19.44 -0.86
N LEU A 85 7.78 -19.06 0.21
CA LEU A 85 8.31 -18.11 1.21
C LEU A 85 9.57 -18.66 1.90
N ASN A 86 9.51 -19.89 2.43
CA ASN A 86 10.58 -20.38 3.31
C ASN A 86 11.82 -20.90 2.57
N GLN A 87 11.66 -21.45 1.37
CA GLN A 87 12.77 -22.03 0.62
C GLN A 87 13.38 -21.07 -0.41
N TRP A 88 12.61 -20.10 -0.91
CA TRP A 88 13.03 -19.22 -2.00
C TRP A 88 13.09 -17.75 -1.59
N ILE A 89 12.02 -17.21 -1.06
CA ILE A 89 11.89 -15.76 -0.86
C ILE A 89 12.68 -15.29 0.36
N PHE A 90 12.34 -15.74 1.57
CA PHE A 90 13.01 -15.27 2.78
C PHE A 90 14.54 -15.44 2.77
N PRO A 91 15.11 -16.58 2.28
CA PRO A 91 16.56 -16.71 2.16
C PRO A 91 17.19 -15.75 1.14
N THR A 92 16.43 -15.31 0.15
CA THR A 92 16.90 -14.35 -0.87
C THR A 92 16.74 -12.93 -0.38
N GLU A 93 15.59 -12.58 0.22
CA GLU A 93 15.33 -11.28 0.83
C GLU A 93 16.33 -10.93 1.92
N ALA A 94 16.76 -11.92 2.71
CA ALA A 94 17.80 -11.72 3.72
C ALA A 94 19.16 -11.25 3.15
N LYS A 95 19.35 -11.31 1.83
CA LYS A 95 20.56 -10.85 1.14
C LYS A 95 20.38 -9.51 0.44
N LEU A 96 19.15 -9.00 0.37
CA LEU A 96 18.88 -7.72 -0.24
C LEU A 96 19.42 -6.59 0.65
N ASP A 97 20.07 -5.65 0.01
CA ASP A 97 20.49 -4.39 0.61
C ASP A 97 19.64 -3.22 0.05
N GLY A 98 19.83 -2.03 0.60
CA GLY A 98 19.11 -0.85 0.15
C GLY A 98 19.32 -0.54 -1.34
N ARG A 99 20.48 -0.85 -1.92
CA ARG A 99 20.75 -0.66 -3.35
C ARG A 99 19.89 -1.59 -4.21
N ALA A 100 19.78 -2.87 -3.83
CA ALA A 100 18.93 -3.83 -4.52
C ALA A 100 17.45 -3.43 -4.41
N VAL A 101 17.02 -3.04 -3.20
CA VAL A 101 15.64 -2.56 -2.96
C VAL A 101 15.32 -1.34 -3.81
N ARG A 102 16.19 -0.34 -3.90
CA ARG A 102 16.01 0.82 -4.80
C ARG A 102 15.87 0.39 -6.26
N ALA A 103 16.72 -0.52 -6.73
CA ALA A 103 16.66 -0.98 -8.12
C ALA A 103 15.32 -1.70 -8.43
N GLY A 104 14.88 -2.60 -7.54
CA GLY A 104 13.58 -3.27 -7.68
C GLY A 104 12.42 -2.30 -7.62
N THR A 105 12.44 -1.38 -6.67
CA THR A 105 11.46 -0.29 -6.55
C THR A 105 11.40 0.53 -7.84
N GLY A 106 12.53 1.00 -8.35
CA GLY A 106 12.59 1.79 -9.59
C GLY A 106 12.01 1.05 -10.80
N LEU A 107 12.33 -0.25 -10.95
CA LEU A 107 11.75 -1.08 -12.01
C LEU A 107 10.21 -1.20 -11.85
N ALA A 108 9.74 -1.48 -10.64
CA ALA A 108 8.30 -1.56 -10.38
C ALA A 108 7.59 -0.24 -10.69
N LEU A 109 8.15 0.89 -10.25
CA LEU A 109 7.56 2.22 -10.48
C LEU A 109 7.48 2.55 -11.97
N ALA A 110 8.51 2.20 -12.75
CA ALA A 110 8.47 2.39 -14.20
C ALA A 110 7.32 1.59 -14.85
N GLU A 111 7.12 0.34 -14.44
CA GLU A 111 6.01 -0.50 -14.94
C GLU A 111 4.65 0.02 -14.49
N LEU A 112 4.52 0.40 -13.20
CA LEU A 112 3.30 0.93 -12.63
C LEU A 112 2.86 2.23 -13.30
N ILE A 113 3.78 3.18 -13.48
CA ILE A 113 3.52 4.46 -14.16
C ILE A 113 3.11 4.20 -15.61
N ALA A 114 3.82 3.32 -16.33
CA ALA A 114 3.47 2.95 -17.69
C ALA A 114 2.08 2.29 -17.79
N GLY A 115 1.64 1.60 -16.71
CA GLY A 115 0.32 1.01 -16.58
C GLY A 115 -0.77 1.97 -16.07
N GLY A 116 -0.44 3.25 -15.82
CA GLY A 116 -1.39 4.26 -15.34
C GLY A 116 -1.64 4.23 -13.83
N VAL A 117 -0.81 3.54 -13.05
CA VAL A 117 -0.88 3.54 -11.58
C VAL A 117 -0.19 4.78 -11.05
N THR A 118 -0.88 5.56 -10.22
CA THR A 118 -0.38 6.80 -9.61
C THR A 118 -0.27 6.74 -8.10
N THR A 119 -0.81 5.69 -7.49
CA THR A 119 -0.79 5.50 -6.04
C THR A 119 -0.60 4.02 -5.71
N ILE A 120 0.23 3.73 -4.72
CA ILE A 120 0.49 2.37 -4.24
C ILE A 120 0.28 2.26 -2.73
N ALA A 121 -0.11 1.07 -2.25
CA ALA A 121 0.05 0.67 -0.86
C ALA A 121 1.07 -0.48 -0.82
N ASP A 122 2.26 -0.20 -0.28
CA ASP A 122 3.37 -1.15 -0.26
C ASP A 122 3.70 -1.62 1.15
N MET A 123 4.02 -2.90 1.27
CA MET A 123 4.48 -3.52 2.51
C MET A 123 5.79 -4.23 2.23
N TYR A 124 6.91 -3.70 2.75
CA TYR A 124 8.20 -4.36 2.55
C TYR A 124 9.25 -3.91 3.58
N MET A 125 10.46 -4.50 3.47
CA MET A 125 11.64 -4.10 4.24
C MET A 125 12.41 -2.96 3.53
N HIS A 126 13.38 -2.34 4.21
CA HIS A 126 14.15 -1.20 3.71
C HIS A 126 13.26 -0.03 3.25
N THR A 127 12.24 0.26 4.02
CA THR A 127 11.18 1.22 3.69
C THR A 127 11.67 2.63 3.39
N THR A 128 12.80 3.07 3.99
CA THR A 128 13.44 4.35 3.67
C THR A 128 13.94 4.40 2.22
N ASP A 129 14.54 3.31 1.74
CA ASP A 129 15.01 3.21 0.35
C ASP A 129 13.84 3.21 -0.64
N ILE A 130 12.72 2.58 -0.27
CA ILE A 130 11.49 2.60 -1.05
C ILE A 130 10.90 4.01 -1.06
N ALA A 131 10.74 4.64 0.10
CA ALA A 131 10.17 5.98 0.24
C ALA A 131 10.93 7.02 -0.59
N GLN A 132 12.26 7.00 -0.52
CA GLN A 132 13.11 7.89 -1.31
C GLN A 132 12.87 7.69 -2.82
N THR A 133 12.84 6.44 -3.28
CA THR A 133 12.66 6.13 -4.71
C THR A 133 11.25 6.50 -5.20
N VAL A 134 10.22 6.28 -4.37
CA VAL A 134 8.84 6.69 -4.67
C VAL A 134 8.74 8.21 -4.78
N LEU A 135 9.36 8.94 -3.84
CA LEU A 135 9.37 10.40 -3.85
C LEU A 135 10.03 10.95 -5.12
N GLU A 136 11.16 10.37 -5.52
CA GLU A 136 11.88 10.74 -6.74
C GLU A 136 11.08 10.42 -8.02
N ALA A 137 10.29 9.36 -8.02
CA ALA A 137 9.45 8.98 -9.15
C ALA A 137 8.17 9.82 -9.29
N GLY A 138 7.74 10.51 -8.24
CA GLY A 138 6.61 11.43 -8.27
C GLY A 138 5.22 10.79 -8.19
N ILE A 139 5.09 9.53 -7.75
CA ILE A 139 3.79 8.90 -7.45
C ILE A 139 3.50 8.91 -5.95
N SER A 140 2.26 8.73 -5.57
CA SER A 140 1.87 8.66 -4.16
C SER A 140 2.03 7.24 -3.61
N ALA A 141 2.41 7.13 -2.33
CA ALA A 141 2.49 5.83 -1.66
C ALA A 141 1.96 5.88 -0.22
N ASN A 142 1.34 4.77 0.18
CA ASN A 142 1.11 4.42 1.57
C ASN A 142 2.03 3.25 1.92
N LEU A 143 3.04 3.51 2.75
CA LEU A 143 4.12 2.56 3.03
C LEU A 143 3.95 1.90 4.40
N SER A 144 4.33 0.65 4.50
CA SER A 144 4.31 -0.11 5.74
C SER A 144 5.48 -1.10 5.82
N CYS A 145 5.93 -1.43 7.03
CA CYS A 145 7.14 -2.25 7.21
C CYS A 145 6.88 -3.77 7.33
N GLY A 146 5.61 -4.20 7.45
CA GLY A 146 5.28 -5.61 7.58
C GLY A 146 5.88 -6.29 8.81
N GLY A 147 5.63 -5.75 10.01
CA GLY A 147 6.26 -6.21 11.24
C GLY A 147 6.09 -7.70 11.51
N VAL A 148 7.17 -8.37 11.88
CA VAL A 148 7.23 -9.78 12.26
C VAL A 148 7.82 -9.94 13.66
N TYR A 149 7.40 -11.00 14.38
CA TYR A 149 7.99 -11.35 15.66
C TYR A 149 7.76 -12.81 16.01
N PHE A 150 8.84 -13.58 15.98
CA PHE A 150 8.83 -15.03 16.26
C PHE A 150 9.30 -15.38 17.70
N GLY A 151 9.69 -14.37 18.50
CA GLY A 151 10.10 -14.57 19.89
C GLY A 151 8.95 -14.97 20.81
N ALA A 152 9.28 -15.47 22.00
CA ALA A 152 8.24 -15.75 22.99
C ALA A 152 7.52 -14.46 23.41
N PRO A 153 6.18 -14.49 23.64
CA PRO A 153 5.44 -13.30 24.04
C PRO A 153 5.97 -12.62 25.32
N ALA A 154 6.53 -13.41 26.25
CA ALA A 154 7.09 -12.89 27.49
C ALA A 154 8.40 -12.10 27.30
N ASP A 155 9.10 -12.32 26.19
CA ASP A 155 10.38 -11.67 25.89
C ASP A 155 10.17 -10.41 25.01
N PHE A 156 8.93 -10.10 24.64
CA PHE A 156 8.65 -8.93 23.80
C PHE A 156 8.87 -7.63 24.56
N SER A 157 9.68 -6.77 23.97
CA SER A 157 9.84 -5.38 24.42
C SER A 157 9.83 -4.46 23.19
N PRO A 158 8.95 -3.47 23.14
CA PRO A 158 8.93 -2.50 22.03
C PRO A 158 10.23 -1.69 21.92
N ALA A 159 10.99 -1.58 23.01
CA ALA A 159 12.26 -0.84 23.02
C ALA A 159 13.40 -1.61 22.31
N THR A 160 13.31 -2.94 22.23
CA THR A 160 14.34 -3.80 21.63
C THR A 160 13.83 -4.54 20.39
N CYS A 161 12.53 -4.45 20.09
CA CYS A 161 11.94 -5.03 18.90
C CYS A 161 12.33 -4.21 17.67
N LYS A 162 13.08 -4.85 16.76
CA LYS A 162 13.54 -4.22 15.52
C LYS A 162 12.40 -3.63 14.68
N ASP A 163 11.28 -4.35 14.60
CA ASP A 163 10.17 -3.91 13.75
C ASP A 163 9.32 -2.81 14.40
N CYS A 164 9.31 -2.74 15.74
CA CYS A 164 8.80 -1.55 16.42
C CYS A 164 9.67 -0.31 16.16
N ASP A 165 11.00 -0.49 16.10
CA ASP A 165 11.92 0.59 15.76
C ASP A 165 11.79 1.02 14.29
N ASN A 166 11.73 0.05 13.37
CA ASN A 166 11.48 0.30 11.94
C ASN A 166 10.18 1.08 11.73
N GLN A 167 9.10 0.71 12.44
CA GLN A 167 7.81 1.41 12.35
C GLN A 167 7.91 2.85 12.85
N ARG A 168 8.57 3.07 14.00
CA ARG A 168 8.77 4.44 14.52
C ARG A 168 9.55 5.30 13.53
N ARG A 169 10.69 4.81 13.06
CA ARG A 169 11.54 5.52 12.10
C ARG A 169 10.82 5.82 10.80
N LEU A 170 10.12 4.84 10.23
CA LEU A 170 9.34 5.04 9.00
C LEU A 170 8.29 6.15 9.20
N THR A 171 7.60 6.14 10.33
CA THR A 171 6.58 7.16 10.63
C THR A 171 7.20 8.54 10.83
N GLU A 172 8.25 8.65 11.61
CA GLU A 172 8.88 9.92 11.98
C GLU A 172 9.61 10.57 10.79
N GLU A 173 10.24 9.75 9.94
CA GLU A 173 11.04 10.24 8.82
C GLU A 173 10.19 10.52 7.56
N TRP A 174 9.10 9.77 7.35
CA TRP A 174 8.44 9.73 6.04
C TRP A 174 6.94 10.05 6.04
N HIS A 175 6.21 9.94 7.18
CA HIS A 175 4.78 10.23 7.15
C HIS A 175 4.53 11.71 6.85
N GLY A 176 3.84 11.99 5.73
CA GLY A 176 3.58 13.35 5.24
C GLY A 176 4.70 13.92 4.35
N ALA A 177 5.78 13.18 4.08
CA ALA A 177 6.85 13.65 3.21
C ALA A 177 6.33 13.96 1.78
N GLY A 178 7.00 14.89 1.08
CA GLY A 178 6.61 15.31 -0.27
C GLY A 178 5.22 15.96 -0.30
N ASN A 179 4.90 16.83 0.69
CA ASN A 179 3.57 17.45 0.81
C ASN A 179 2.40 16.44 0.88
N GLY A 180 2.62 15.29 1.56
CA GLY A 180 1.61 14.23 1.68
C GLY A 180 1.67 13.17 0.58
N GLN A 181 2.68 13.21 -0.28
CA GLN A 181 2.91 12.17 -1.30
C GLN A 181 3.18 10.80 -0.66
N ILE A 182 3.91 10.79 0.47
CA ILE A 182 4.17 9.59 1.25
C ILE A 182 3.30 9.59 2.50
N LEU A 183 2.46 8.59 2.63
CA LEU A 183 1.76 8.25 3.86
C LEU A 183 2.37 6.97 4.45
N VAL A 184 2.15 6.74 5.73
CA VAL A 184 2.61 5.54 6.42
C VAL A 184 1.46 4.93 7.18
N ASP A 185 1.30 3.62 7.08
CA ASP A 185 0.45 2.83 7.95
C ASP A 185 1.31 1.96 8.88
N ALA A 186 0.83 1.70 10.09
CA ALA A 186 1.40 0.66 10.93
C ALA A 186 1.08 -0.71 10.34
N SER A 187 1.89 -1.72 10.62
CA SER A 187 1.67 -3.01 9.99
C SER A 187 2.20 -4.19 10.80
N ILE A 188 1.49 -5.29 10.69
CA ILE A 188 2.02 -6.63 10.94
C ILE A 188 1.98 -7.40 9.63
N HIS A 189 2.98 -8.25 9.39
CA HIS A 189 3.00 -9.06 8.17
C HIS A 189 1.75 -9.95 8.11
N GLY A 190 1.48 -10.71 9.16
CA GLY A 190 0.29 -11.54 9.29
C GLY A 190 0.17 -12.16 10.68
N GLU A 191 -0.94 -12.82 10.97
CA GLU A 191 -1.19 -13.47 12.26
C GLU A 191 -0.16 -14.56 12.55
N TYR A 192 0.23 -15.33 11.54
CA TYR A 192 1.12 -16.49 11.68
C TYR A 192 2.62 -16.13 11.72
N THR A 193 3.00 -14.92 11.40
CA THR A 193 4.39 -14.42 11.42
C THR A 193 4.68 -13.48 12.58
N SER A 194 3.71 -13.31 13.47
CA SER A 194 3.80 -12.40 14.61
C SER A 194 2.98 -12.93 15.79
N ASN A 195 2.93 -12.18 16.88
CA ASN A 195 2.20 -12.60 18.08
C ASN A 195 1.47 -11.43 18.75
N VAL A 196 0.67 -11.77 19.77
CA VAL A 196 -0.22 -10.83 20.46
C VAL A 196 0.48 -9.55 20.94
N PRO A 197 1.63 -9.59 21.61
CA PRO A 197 2.31 -8.36 22.05
C PRO A 197 2.64 -7.41 20.89
N LEU A 198 3.09 -7.92 19.74
CA LEU A 198 3.35 -7.07 18.57
C LEU A 198 2.03 -6.51 17.99
N TRP A 199 0.97 -7.33 17.91
CA TRP A 199 -0.33 -6.85 17.40
C TRP A 199 -0.87 -5.70 18.24
N GLN A 200 -0.87 -5.87 19.57
CA GLN A 200 -1.33 -4.84 20.50
C GLN A 200 -0.50 -3.56 20.41
N TRP A 201 0.82 -3.71 20.30
CA TRP A 201 1.69 -2.55 20.17
C TRP A 201 1.47 -1.80 18.86
N MET A 202 1.39 -2.50 17.73
CA MET A 202 1.16 -1.88 16.42
C MET A 202 -0.23 -1.21 16.35
N ALA A 203 -1.27 -1.86 16.87
CA ALA A 203 -2.60 -1.29 16.93
C ALA A 203 -2.65 -0.02 17.80
N ALA A 204 -2.06 -0.05 19.00
CA ALA A 204 -1.97 1.11 19.88
C ALA A 204 -1.16 2.25 19.24
N TYR A 205 -0.05 1.93 18.58
CA TYR A 205 0.77 2.89 17.88
C TYR A 205 0.01 3.55 16.71
N ALA A 206 -0.73 2.75 15.93
CA ALA A 206 -1.57 3.26 14.86
C ALA A 206 -2.61 4.26 15.38
N GLN A 207 -3.29 3.92 16.48
CA GLN A 207 -4.27 4.82 17.11
C GLN A 207 -3.62 6.10 17.62
N GLU A 208 -2.49 6.00 18.36
CA GLU A 208 -1.75 7.15 18.88
C GLU A 208 -1.30 8.12 17.79
N LYS A 209 -0.75 7.57 16.69
CA LYS A 209 -0.20 8.35 15.58
C LYS A 209 -1.26 8.68 14.50
N LYS A 210 -2.50 8.22 14.66
CA LYS A 210 -3.60 8.38 13.69
C LYS A 210 -3.28 7.78 12.31
N LEU A 211 -2.55 6.67 12.32
CA LEU A 211 -2.22 5.88 11.12
C LEU A 211 -3.33 4.86 10.84
N GLY A 212 -3.30 4.27 9.65
CA GLY A 212 -4.02 3.04 9.37
C GLY A 212 -3.20 1.80 9.76
N MET A 213 -3.79 0.63 9.49
CA MET A 213 -3.13 -0.68 9.60
C MET A 213 -3.08 -1.37 8.23
N HIS A 214 -1.98 -2.07 7.93
CA HIS A 214 -1.84 -2.88 6.72
C HIS A 214 -1.41 -4.30 7.11
N VAL A 215 -2.18 -5.33 6.73
CA VAL A 215 -2.02 -6.71 7.24
C VAL A 215 -2.44 -7.73 6.18
N HIS A 216 -1.66 -8.82 6.00
CA HIS A 216 -2.11 -9.99 5.24
C HIS A 216 -3.10 -10.81 6.07
N VAL A 217 -4.23 -11.18 5.49
CA VAL A 217 -5.31 -11.84 6.22
C VAL A 217 -5.90 -12.99 5.41
N SER A 218 -5.85 -14.19 5.98
CA SER A 218 -6.53 -15.38 5.41
C SER A 218 -6.23 -15.58 3.91
N GLU A 219 -4.98 -15.44 3.52
CA GLU A 219 -4.52 -15.59 2.15
C GLU A 219 -4.63 -17.04 1.68
N THR A 220 -4.22 -17.98 2.54
CA THR A 220 -4.30 -19.42 2.26
C THR A 220 -5.24 -20.14 3.20
N GLN A 221 -5.76 -21.30 2.73
CA GLN A 221 -6.56 -22.17 3.57
C GLN A 221 -5.78 -22.69 4.78
N SER A 222 -4.52 -23.03 4.57
CA SER A 222 -3.65 -23.53 5.64
C SER A 222 -3.44 -22.51 6.76
N GLU A 223 -3.20 -21.25 6.44
CA GLU A 223 -3.13 -20.15 7.40
C GLU A 223 -4.44 -20.03 8.19
N HIS A 224 -5.55 -19.93 7.46
CA HIS A 224 -6.87 -19.75 8.03
C HIS A 224 -7.25 -20.89 9.02
N GLU A 225 -7.09 -22.15 8.61
CA GLU A 225 -7.41 -23.31 9.44
C GLU A 225 -6.42 -23.49 10.61
N ALA A 226 -5.13 -23.16 10.40
CA ALA A 226 -4.15 -23.18 11.49
C ALA A 226 -4.45 -22.12 12.56
N CYS A 227 -4.89 -20.94 12.17
CA CYS A 227 -5.35 -19.88 13.08
C CYS A 227 -6.58 -20.36 13.89
N LYS A 228 -7.58 -20.93 13.23
CA LYS A 228 -8.76 -21.49 13.90
C LYS A 228 -8.39 -22.60 14.90
N LYS A 229 -7.42 -23.43 14.55
CA LYS A 229 -6.91 -24.47 15.46
C LYS A 229 -6.20 -23.89 16.69
N ARG A 230 -5.42 -22.80 16.53
CA ARG A 230 -4.69 -22.13 17.63
C ARG A 230 -5.63 -21.35 18.55
N TRP A 231 -6.56 -20.60 17.98
CA TRP A 231 -7.30 -19.55 18.69
C TRP A 231 -8.80 -19.81 18.81
N GLY A 232 -9.35 -20.82 18.10
CA GLY A 232 -10.80 -21.00 17.95
C GLY A 232 -11.47 -19.87 17.17
N LYS A 233 -10.70 -19.06 16.43
CA LYS A 233 -11.12 -17.85 15.69
C LYS A 233 -10.39 -17.77 14.36
N THR A 234 -11.01 -17.10 13.39
CA THR A 234 -10.34 -16.76 12.12
C THR A 234 -9.28 -15.68 12.33
N PRO A 235 -8.30 -15.51 11.38
CA PRO A 235 -7.32 -14.44 11.47
C PRO A 235 -7.97 -13.06 11.66
N LEU A 236 -9.02 -12.74 10.90
CA LEU A 236 -9.75 -11.48 11.05
C LEU A 236 -10.32 -11.30 12.46
N GLN A 237 -10.99 -12.34 13.01
CA GLN A 237 -11.61 -12.28 14.33
C GLN A 237 -10.61 -12.20 15.48
N ILE A 238 -9.45 -12.84 15.36
CA ILE A 238 -8.45 -12.77 16.43
C ILE A 238 -7.74 -11.42 16.42
N LEU A 239 -7.43 -10.87 15.26
CA LEU A 239 -6.82 -9.56 15.12
C LEU A 239 -7.77 -8.44 15.56
N ASP A 240 -9.07 -8.57 15.29
CA ASP A 240 -10.12 -7.69 15.81
C ASP A 240 -10.10 -7.59 17.33
N ARG A 241 -10.01 -8.74 18.01
CA ARG A 241 -9.93 -8.80 19.47
C ARG A 241 -8.79 -7.97 20.06
N TYR A 242 -7.73 -7.74 19.30
CA TYR A 242 -6.54 -7.00 19.73
C TYR A 242 -6.45 -5.59 19.13
N GLY A 243 -7.58 -5.08 18.59
CA GLY A 243 -7.71 -3.69 18.14
C GLY A 243 -7.05 -3.37 16.82
N VAL A 244 -6.66 -4.39 16.03
CA VAL A 244 -5.98 -4.18 14.74
C VAL A 244 -6.87 -3.45 13.74
N TRP A 245 -8.20 -3.59 13.87
CA TRP A 245 -9.18 -2.95 12.99
C TRP A 245 -9.83 -1.68 13.56
N ASP A 246 -9.34 -1.18 14.71
CA ASP A 246 -9.90 0.02 15.35
C ASP A 246 -9.54 1.32 14.62
N THR A 247 -8.68 1.24 13.61
CA THR A 247 -8.32 2.33 12.72
C THR A 247 -8.69 1.97 11.27
N ARG A 248 -8.50 2.91 10.33
CA ARG A 248 -8.54 2.61 8.90
C ARG A 248 -7.57 1.43 8.62
N ALA A 249 -7.98 0.45 7.84
CA ALA A 249 -7.14 -0.72 7.60
C ALA A 249 -7.19 -1.21 6.14
N ILE A 250 -6.06 -1.77 5.69
CA ILE A 250 -5.95 -2.59 4.49
C ILE A 250 -5.76 -4.04 4.97
N ALA A 251 -6.80 -4.86 4.82
CA ALA A 251 -6.73 -6.30 5.01
C ALA A 251 -6.45 -6.94 3.65
N ALA A 252 -5.18 -7.23 3.37
CA ALA A 252 -4.78 -7.79 2.08
C ALA A 252 -5.21 -9.24 1.94
N HIS A 253 -5.56 -9.65 0.72
CA HIS A 253 -6.04 -10.96 0.29
C HIS A 253 -7.45 -11.31 0.73
N CYS A 254 -7.71 -11.61 2.00
CA CYS A 254 -9.01 -12.00 2.55
C CYS A 254 -9.70 -13.19 1.81
N VAL A 255 -8.92 -14.05 1.15
CA VAL A 255 -9.43 -15.11 0.27
C VAL A 255 -10.33 -16.10 1.02
N TRP A 256 -9.99 -16.40 2.28
CA TRP A 256 -10.69 -17.38 3.10
C TRP A 256 -11.61 -16.75 4.16
N THR A 257 -11.98 -15.47 4.01
CA THR A 257 -12.90 -14.77 4.93
C THR A 257 -14.35 -14.76 4.44
N LEU A 258 -14.74 -15.69 3.60
CA LEU A 258 -15.98 -15.69 2.82
C LEU A 258 -17.27 -15.41 3.60
N SER A 259 -17.37 -15.84 4.86
CA SER A 259 -18.57 -15.59 5.69
C SER A 259 -18.69 -14.15 6.19
N LEU A 260 -17.62 -13.36 6.12
CA LEU A 260 -17.57 -11.96 6.61
C LEU A 260 -17.63 -10.94 5.48
N ILE A 261 -17.20 -11.31 4.27
CA ILE A 261 -17.22 -10.42 3.08
C ILE A 261 -18.67 -10.09 2.67
N HIS A 262 -19.63 -10.97 2.95
CA HIS A 262 -21.04 -10.75 2.59
C HIS A 262 -21.86 -10.02 3.67
N ILE A 263 -21.25 -9.61 4.75
CA ILE A 263 -21.86 -8.83 5.80
C ILE A 263 -21.51 -7.36 5.67
#